data_fcbdaba106524c7fd5b3e6e58741f738
#
_entry.id   fcbdaba106524c7fd5b3e6e58741f738
#
_cell.length_a   1.000
_cell.length_b   1.000
_cell.length_c   1.000
_cell.angle_alpha   90.00
_cell.angle_beta   90.00
_cell.angle_gamma   90.00
#
_symmetry.space_group_name_H-M   'P 1'
#
loop_
_entity.id
_entity.type
_entity.pdbx_description
1 polymer ?
#
loop_
_entity_poly.entity_id
_entity_poly.type
_entity_poly.pdbx_seq_one_letter_code
_entity_poly.pdbx_strand_id
1 'polypeptide(L)'
;MAKQLPKRDLENVGLGVTGACVALVTFVVAALIFMVAQKGLSAFLKDGVSVVEFFTGTKWDLANTAENGLPYTGALPLIVTSFAVMVLSTLIALPIAIGSAIFAVEISPKFGSKVFQPLIELLTGIPSVVFGLIGFHVVVGLMKSVFHVSTGLGILPGAIVLAVMILPTMTTLSVDGLRAVPDSYRQGSLALGYTRWQTIWHVVLK
;
A
#
# COMPACT_ATOMS: atom_id res chain seq x y z
N MET A 1 30.75 39.04 -16.48
CA MET A 1 29.66 39.01 -17.48
C MET A 1 29.26 37.57 -17.74
N ALA A 2 28.24 37.07 -17.07
CA ALA A 2 27.70 35.74 -17.30
C ALA A 2 26.83 35.81 -18.56
N LYS A 3 27.26 35.11 -19.64
CA LYS A 3 26.58 35.01 -20.91
C LYS A 3 25.25 34.26 -20.67
N GLN A 4 24.14 34.99 -20.61
CA GLN A 4 22.83 34.36 -20.51
C GLN A 4 22.61 33.57 -21.82
N LEU A 5 22.53 32.26 -21.69
CA LEU A 5 22.13 31.38 -22.79
C LEU A 5 20.72 31.78 -23.29
N PRO A 6 20.44 31.77 -24.59
CA PRO A 6 19.11 32.03 -25.08
C PRO A 6 18.11 31.04 -24.50
N LYS A 7 16.94 31.49 -24.08
CA LYS A 7 15.91 30.69 -23.41
C LYS A 7 15.63 29.34 -24.12
N ARG A 8 15.71 29.32 -25.41
CA ARG A 8 15.48 28.15 -26.26
C ARG A 8 16.54 27.05 -26.09
N ASP A 9 17.81 27.44 -25.85
CA ASP A 9 18.89 26.47 -25.67
C ASP A 9 18.80 25.85 -24.25
N LEU A 10 18.41 26.61 -23.24
CA LEU A 10 18.14 26.09 -21.89
C LEU A 10 16.97 25.13 -21.89
N GLU A 11 15.90 25.40 -22.66
CA GLU A 11 14.74 24.53 -22.80
C GLU A 11 15.11 23.22 -23.51
N ASN A 12 15.90 23.28 -24.57
CA ASN A 12 16.38 22.10 -25.30
C ASN A 12 17.33 21.24 -24.44
N VAL A 13 18.20 21.85 -23.66
CA VAL A 13 19.06 21.13 -22.71
C VAL A 13 18.21 20.49 -21.62
N GLY A 14 17.21 21.20 -21.07
CA GLY A 14 16.28 20.66 -20.09
C GLY A 14 15.52 19.45 -20.62
N LEU A 15 14.95 19.54 -21.82
CA LEU A 15 14.28 18.44 -22.50
C LEU A 15 15.22 17.25 -22.74
N GLY A 16 16.45 17.51 -23.16
CA GLY A 16 17.46 16.47 -23.37
C GLY A 16 17.82 15.72 -22.09
N VAL A 17 18.08 16.46 -21.00
CA VAL A 17 18.39 15.86 -19.69
C VAL A 17 17.20 15.07 -19.14
N THR A 18 16.00 15.65 -19.18
CA THR A 18 14.78 14.96 -18.73
C THR A 18 14.53 13.70 -19.56
N GLY A 19 14.67 13.80 -20.90
CA GLY A 19 14.51 12.66 -21.79
C GLY A 19 15.52 11.54 -21.50
N ALA A 20 16.79 11.89 -21.23
CA ALA A 20 17.82 10.93 -20.86
C ALA A 20 17.51 10.26 -19.51
N CYS A 21 17.07 11.01 -18.52
CA CYS A 21 16.66 10.44 -17.21
C CYS A 21 15.47 9.49 -17.35
N VAL A 22 14.45 9.87 -18.11
CA VAL A 22 13.28 9.01 -18.38
C VAL A 22 13.69 7.74 -19.11
N ALA A 23 14.53 7.86 -20.18
CA ALA A 23 15.03 6.72 -20.92
C ALA A 23 15.85 5.75 -20.02
N LEU A 24 16.70 6.29 -19.17
CA LEU A 24 17.51 5.50 -18.22
C LEU A 24 16.63 4.75 -17.22
N VAL A 25 15.65 5.42 -16.60
CA VAL A 25 14.71 4.77 -15.66
C VAL A 25 13.91 3.69 -16.36
N THR A 26 13.38 3.99 -17.55
CA THR A 26 12.63 3.01 -18.36
C THR A 26 13.48 1.80 -18.71
N PHE A 27 14.74 2.01 -19.10
CA PHE A 27 15.67 0.93 -19.42
C PHE A 27 15.96 0.05 -18.18
N VAL A 28 16.23 0.67 -17.03
CA VAL A 28 16.49 -0.08 -15.78
C VAL A 28 15.27 -0.91 -15.37
N VAL A 29 14.07 -0.33 -15.43
CA VAL A 29 12.84 -1.06 -15.10
C VAL A 29 12.60 -2.21 -16.10
N ALA A 30 12.77 -1.97 -17.40
CA ALA A 30 12.64 -3.00 -18.41
C ALA A 30 13.67 -4.14 -18.23
N ALA A 31 14.93 -3.79 -17.92
CA ALA A 31 15.98 -4.76 -17.64
C ALA A 31 15.68 -5.62 -16.39
N LEU A 32 15.14 -5.00 -15.32
CA LEU A 32 14.71 -5.73 -14.12
C LEU A 32 13.57 -6.70 -14.43
N ILE A 33 12.54 -6.24 -15.16
CA ILE A 33 11.41 -7.10 -15.56
C ILE A 33 11.92 -8.26 -16.41
N PHE A 34 12.78 -8.00 -17.38
CA PHE A 34 13.36 -9.04 -18.24
C PHE A 34 14.17 -10.06 -17.43
N MET A 35 15.03 -9.58 -16.51
CA MET A 35 15.86 -10.44 -15.67
C MET A 35 14.99 -11.34 -14.77
N VAL A 36 13.97 -10.78 -14.12
CA VAL A 36 13.04 -11.54 -13.26
C VAL A 36 12.23 -12.54 -14.08
N ALA A 37 11.69 -12.11 -15.23
CA ALA A 37 10.97 -12.99 -16.13
C ALA A 37 11.82 -14.15 -16.65
N GLN A 38 13.07 -13.87 -17.05
CA GLN A 38 14.00 -14.88 -17.51
C GLN A 38 14.33 -15.92 -16.42
N LYS A 39 14.59 -15.46 -15.19
CA LYS A 39 14.87 -16.33 -14.05
C LYS A 39 13.64 -17.13 -13.63
N GLY A 40 12.46 -16.49 -13.56
CA GLY A 40 11.22 -17.17 -13.27
C GLY A 40 10.87 -18.23 -14.31
N LEU A 41 11.01 -17.91 -15.61
CA LEU A 41 10.72 -18.86 -16.68
C LEU A 41 11.73 -20.02 -16.71
N SER A 42 13.00 -19.77 -16.36
CA SER A 42 14.01 -20.82 -16.32
C SER A 42 13.71 -21.89 -15.27
N ALA A 43 13.08 -21.54 -14.16
CA ALA A 43 12.67 -22.49 -13.12
C ALA A 43 11.68 -23.54 -13.66
N PHE A 44 10.75 -23.13 -14.52
CA PHE A 44 9.77 -24.04 -15.13
C PHE A 44 10.34 -24.80 -16.35
N LEU A 45 11.16 -24.14 -17.20
CA LEU A 45 11.62 -24.72 -18.46
C LEU A 45 12.91 -25.53 -18.32
N LYS A 46 13.82 -25.13 -17.41
CA LYS A 46 15.14 -25.78 -17.25
C LYS A 46 15.23 -26.64 -16.00
N ASP A 47 14.69 -26.13 -14.89
CA ASP A 47 14.81 -26.79 -13.58
C ASP A 47 13.67 -27.79 -13.33
N GLY A 48 12.72 -27.94 -14.28
CA GLY A 48 11.67 -28.97 -14.27
C GLY A 48 10.58 -28.77 -13.22
N VAL A 49 10.45 -27.57 -12.65
CA VAL A 49 9.40 -27.26 -11.68
C VAL A 49 8.04 -27.32 -12.35
N SER A 50 7.13 -28.16 -11.84
CA SER A 50 5.77 -28.23 -12.35
C SER A 50 4.98 -26.95 -12.03
N VAL A 51 4.40 -26.31 -13.04
CA VAL A 51 3.55 -25.12 -12.86
C VAL A 51 2.38 -25.42 -11.94
N VAL A 52 1.76 -26.59 -12.06
CA VAL A 52 0.63 -27.01 -11.22
C VAL A 52 1.11 -27.15 -9.76
N GLU A 53 2.21 -27.86 -9.54
CA GLU A 53 2.78 -28.04 -8.19
C GLU A 53 3.19 -26.71 -7.56
N PHE A 54 3.73 -25.79 -8.35
CA PHE A 54 4.07 -24.45 -7.88
C PHE A 54 2.86 -23.70 -7.32
N PHE A 55 1.72 -23.70 -8.01
CA PHE A 55 0.52 -22.98 -7.57
C PHE A 55 -0.35 -23.74 -6.56
N THR A 56 -0.30 -25.07 -6.54
CA THR A 56 -1.15 -25.90 -5.69
C THR A 56 -0.40 -26.59 -4.54
N GLY A 57 0.93 -26.64 -4.62
CA GLY A 57 1.75 -27.25 -3.59
C GLY A 57 1.68 -26.51 -2.27
N THR A 58 1.58 -27.25 -1.17
CA THR A 58 1.43 -26.70 0.18
C THR A 58 2.74 -26.61 0.97
N LYS A 59 3.83 -27.15 0.40
CA LYS A 59 5.15 -27.14 1.05
C LYS A 59 6.10 -26.25 0.26
N TRP A 60 6.72 -25.32 0.97
CA TRP A 60 7.82 -24.51 0.48
C TRP A 60 9.06 -24.86 1.28
N ASP A 61 9.92 -25.70 0.74
CA ASP A 61 11.15 -26.14 1.36
C ASP A 61 12.21 -26.42 0.29
N LEU A 62 13.14 -25.48 0.16
CA LEU A 62 14.22 -25.57 -0.82
C LEU A 62 15.42 -26.40 -0.34
N ALA A 63 15.47 -26.72 0.96
CA ALA A 63 16.55 -27.49 1.56
C ALA A 63 16.33 -29.01 1.45
N ASN A 64 15.07 -29.43 1.43
CA ASN A 64 14.68 -30.83 1.32
C ASN A 64 14.10 -31.10 -0.07
N THR A 65 14.47 -32.25 -0.66
CA THR A 65 13.98 -32.71 -1.95
C THR A 65 12.79 -33.64 -1.76
N ALA A 66 11.81 -33.53 -2.67
CA ALA A 66 10.72 -34.46 -2.80
C ALA A 66 11.23 -35.82 -3.36
N GLU A 67 10.37 -36.83 -3.42
CA GLU A 67 10.71 -38.18 -3.95
C GLU A 67 11.22 -38.15 -5.42
N ASN A 68 10.84 -37.11 -6.16
CA ASN A 68 11.30 -36.88 -7.56
C ASN A 68 12.68 -36.19 -7.64
N GLY A 69 13.36 -35.92 -6.51
CA GLY A 69 14.68 -35.28 -6.46
C GLY A 69 14.65 -33.75 -6.66
N LEU A 70 13.47 -33.15 -6.79
CA LEU A 70 13.30 -31.69 -6.88
C LEU A 70 12.95 -31.07 -5.52
N PRO A 71 13.31 -29.82 -5.26
CA PRO A 71 12.93 -29.13 -4.03
C PRO A 71 11.41 -28.89 -3.99
N TYR A 72 10.84 -28.81 -2.79
CA TYR A 72 9.43 -28.45 -2.61
C TYR A 72 9.23 -26.96 -2.92
N THR A 73 8.55 -26.67 -4.02
CA THR A 73 8.35 -25.29 -4.52
C THR A 73 6.88 -24.85 -4.49
N GLY A 74 6.07 -25.39 -3.60
CA GLY A 74 4.66 -25.05 -3.49
C GLY A 74 4.44 -23.63 -2.95
N ALA A 75 4.02 -22.69 -3.78
CA ALA A 75 3.80 -21.30 -3.42
C ALA A 75 2.41 -21.00 -2.83
N LEU A 76 1.50 -21.97 -2.80
CA LEU A 76 0.13 -21.77 -2.31
C LEU A 76 0.07 -21.14 -0.91
N PRO A 77 0.84 -21.58 0.10
CA PRO A 77 0.80 -20.96 1.42
C PRO A 77 1.22 -19.49 1.39
N LEU A 78 2.21 -19.14 0.56
CA LEU A 78 2.69 -17.75 0.42
C LEU A 78 1.63 -16.85 -0.23
N ILE A 79 0.95 -17.36 -1.25
CA ILE A 79 -0.13 -16.65 -1.93
C ILE A 79 -1.30 -16.43 -0.98
N VAL A 80 -1.77 -17.49 -0.33
CA VAL A 80 -2.93 -17.42 0.59
C VAL A 80 -2.64 -16.50 1.78
N THR A 81 -1.46 -16.61 2.39
CA THR A 81 -1.10 -15.75 3.52
C THR A 81 -0.97 -14.29 3.11
N SER A 82 -0.39 -13.99 1.94
CA SER A 82 -0.32 -12.63 1.41
C SER A 82 -1.70 -12.02 1.18
N PHE A 83 -2.60 -12.78 0.56
CA PHE A 83 -3.99 -12.36 0.39
C PHE A 83 -4.72 -12.16 1.71
N ALA A 84 -4.54 -13.07 2.67
CA ALA A 84 -5.16 -12.96 3.99
C ALA A 84 -4.69 -11.71 4.75
N VAL A 85 -3.38 -11.44 4.72
CA VAL A 85 -2.79 -10.22 5.33
C VAL A 85 -3.33 -8.96 4.64
N MET A 86 -3.37 -8.94 3.31
CA MET A 86 -3.87 -7.80 2.54
C MET A 86 -5.34 -7.50 2.85
N VAL A 87 -6.21 -8.51 2.81
CA VAL A 87 -7.64 -8.34 3.09
C VAL A 87 -7.86 -7.90 4.53
N LEU A 88 -7.22 -8.56 5.49
CA LEU A 88 -7.39 -8.26 6.90
C LEU A 88 -6.87 -6.87 7.27
N SER A 89 -5.71 -6.46 6.74
CA SER A 89 -5.18 -5.10 6.97
C SER A 89 -6.09 -4.02 6.39
N THR A 90 -6.65 -4.26 5.20
CA THR A 90 -7.60 -3.33 4.57
C THR A 90 -8.90 -3.24 5.37
N LEU A 91 -9.44 -4.37 5.83
CA LEU A 91 -10.65 -4.39 6.66
C LEU A 91 -10.47 -3.64 8.00
N ILE A 92 -9.26 -3.67 8.56
CA ILE A 92 -8.94 -2.92 9.79
C ILE A 92 -8.76 -1.43 9.47
N ALA A 93 -8.00 -1.09 8.42
CA ALA A 93 -7.62 0.28 8.10
C ALA A 93 -8.78 1.10 7.49
N LEU A 94 -9.60 0.50 6.62
CA LEU A 94 -10.64 1.18 5.87
C LEU A 94 -11.66 1.91 6.75
N PRO A 95 -12.30 1.28 7.75
CA PRO A 95 -13.28 1.97 8.60
C PRO A 95 -12.64 3.10 9.42
N ILE A 96 -11.41 2.93 9.87
CA ILE A 96 -10.68 3.95 10.62
C ILE A 96 -10.32 5.11 9.70
N ALA A 97 -9.86 4.86 8.50
CA ALA A 97 -9.49 5.87 7.52
C ALA A 97 -10.70 6.71 7.09
N ILE A 98 -11.82 6.05 6.72
CA ILE A 98 -13.07 6.74 6.34
C ILE A 98 -13.65 7.52 7.51
N GLY A 99 -13.73 6.93 8.69
CA GLY A 99 -14.22 7.63 9.90
C GLY A 99 -13.38 8.87 10.24
N SER A 100 -12.06 8.76 10.14
CA SER A 100 -11.13 9.86 10.33
C SER A 100 -11.30 10.96 9.28
N ALA A 101 -11.49 10.59 8.01
CA ALA A 101 -11.73 11.52 6.91
C ALA A 101 -13.06 12.26 7.07
N ILE A 102 -14.14 11.57 7.41
CA ILE A 102 -15.44 12.20 7.72
C ILE A 102 -15.30 13.17 8.88
N PHE A 103 -14.61 12.78 9.94
CA PHE A 103 -14.36 13.67 11.06
C PHE A 103 -13.62 14.93 10.62
N ALA A 104 -12.56 14.78 9.84
CA ALA A 104 -11.72 15.89 9.40
C ALA A 104 -12.40 16.83 8.40
N VAL A 105 -13.29 16.32 7.54
CA VAL A 105 -13.92 17.13 6.47
C VAL A 105 -15.28 17.64 6.88
N GLU A 106 -16.13 16.79 7.45
CA GLU A 106 -17.56 17.10 7.68
C GLU A 106 -17.86 17.57 9.11
N ILE A 107 -17.16 17.02 10.11
CA ILE A 107 -17.47 17.30 11.52
C ILE A 107 -16.64 18.49 12.04
N SER A 108 -15.33 18.45 11.81
CA SER A 108 -14.42 19.48 12.33
C SER A 108 -13.40 19.95 11.28
N PRO A 109 -13.84 20.69 10.24
CA PRO A 109 -12.96 21.12 9.14
C PRO A 109 -11.76 21.98 9.60
N LYS A 110 -11.95 22.80 10.64
CA LYS A 110 -10.87 23.66 11.20
C LYS A 110 -9.77 22.81 11.84
N PHE A 111 -10.12 21.78 12.59
CA PHE A 111 -9.17 20.84 13.18
C PHE A 111 -8.56 19.95 12.10
N GLY A 112 -9.38 19.47 11.17
CA GLY A 112 -8.97 18.64 10.04
C GLY A 112 -7.84 19.29 9.23
N SER A 113 -8.00 20.56 8.83
CA SER A 113 -7.00 21.26 8.01
C SER A 113 -5.76 21.70 8.79
N LYS A 114 -5.90 22.11 10.06
CA LYS A 114 -4.81 22.72 10.82
C LYS A 114 -3.95 21.73 11.60
N VAL A 115 -4.52 20.63 12.03
CA VAL A 115 -3.83 19.65 12.91
C VAL A 115 -3.79 18.28 12.29
N PHE A 116 -4.94 17.76 11.88
CA PHE A 116 -5.05 16.39 11.44
C PHE A 116 -4.29 16.14 10.12
N GLN A 117 -4.46 17.00 9.13
CA GLN A 117 -3.79 16.84 7.83
C GLN A 117 -2.26 16.91 7.93
N PRO A 118 -1.63 17.90 8.58
CA PRO A 118 -0.18 17.89 8.79
C PRO A 118 0.32 16.67 9.56
N LEU A 119 -0.46 16.17 10.53
CA LEU A 119 -0.09 14.94 11.26
C LEU A 119 -0.07 13.71 10.35
N ILE A 120 -1.08 13.57 9.48
CA ILE A 120 -1.13 12.49 8.49
C ILE A 120 0.05 12.61 7.50
N GLU A 121 0.37 13.82 7.04
CA GLU A 121 1.50 14.06 6.14
C GLU A 121 2.84 13.68 6.79
N LEU A 122 3.02 13.96 8.08
CA LEU A 122 4.20 13.53 8.83
C LEU A 122 4.28 11.99 8.90
N LEU A 123 3.15 11.31 9.13
CA LEU A 123 3.10 9.85 9.18
C LEU A 123 3.43 9.21 7.82
N THR A 124 3.00 9.82 6.70
CA THR A 124 3.35 9.32 5.35
C THR A 124 4.85 9.46 5.05
N GLY A 125 5.54 10.39 5.70
CA GLY A 125 6.98 10.58 5.56
C GLY A 125 7.84 9.53 6.28
N ILE A 126 7.26 8.72 7.16
CA ILE A 126 7.99 7.68 7.89
C ILE A 126 8.29 6.49 6.96
N PRO A 127 9.57 6.08 6.79
CA PRO A 127 9.91 4.92 6.00
C PRO A 127 9.21 3.64 6.48
N SER A 128 8.71 2.82 5.57
CA SER A 128 7.99 1.57 5.87
C SER A 128 8.78 0.59 6.75
N VAL A 129 10.11 0.61 6.64
CA VAL A 129 11.01 -0.22 7.46
C VAL A 129 10.87 0.11 8.95
N VAL A 130 10.64 1.38 9.30
CA VAL A 130 10.44 1.81 10.70
C VAL A 130 9.16 1.21 11.25
N PHE A 131 8.06 1.25 10.49
CA PHE A 131 6.81 0.58 10.87
C PHE A 131 7.00 -0.93 11.04
N GLY A 132 7.75 -1.58 10.15
CA GLY A 132 8.08 -2.99 10.26
C GLY A 132 8.88 -3.32 11.52
N LEU A 133 9.89 -2.49 11.86
CA LEU A 133 10.72 -2.68 13.05
C LEU A 133 9.92 -2.48 14.34
N ILE A 134 9.13 -1.42 14.43
CA ILE A 134 8.24 -1.17 15.57
C ILE A 134 7.22 -2.32 15.69
N GLY A 135 6.62 -2.71 14.57
CA GLY A 135 5.67 -3.82 14.53
C GLY A 135 6.27 -5.13 15.03
N PHE A 136 7.49 -5.44 14.60
CA PHE A 136 8.20 -6.64 15.06
C PHE A 136 8.44 -6.64 16.59
N HIS A 137 8.85 -5.52 17.15
CA HIS A 137 9.12 -5.45 18.59
C HIS A 137 7.86 -5.31 19.44
N VAL A 138 6.94 -4.43 19.04
CA VAL A 138 5.76 -4.09 19.84
C VAL A 138 4.63 -5.08 19.57
N VAL A 139 4.21 -5.23 18.31
CA VAL A 139 3.02 -6.04 17.97
C VAL A 139 3.29 -7.52 18.17
N VAL A 140 4.43 -8.04 17.74
CA VAL A 140 4.81 -9.44 17.96
C VAL A 140 5.00 -9.73 19.45
N GLY A 141 5.60 -8.81 20.20
CA GLY A 141 5.72 -8.91 21.65
C GLY A 141 4.35 -8.98 22.34
N LEU A 142 3.41 -8.10 21.92
CA LEU A 142 2.04 -8.09 22.42
C LEU A 142 1.29 -9.40 22.08
N MET A 143 1.45 -9.92 20.85
CA MET A 143 0.83 -11.19 20.47
C MET A 143 1.31 -12.36 21.34
N LYS A 144 2.61 -12.40 21.64
CA LYS A 144 3.16 -13.41 22.55
C LYS A 144 2.53 -13.36 23.94
N SER A 145 2.38 -12.16 24.49
CA SER A 145 1.84 -11.97 25.84
C SER A 145 0.33 -12.24 25.93
N VAL A 146 -0.43 -11.78 24.92
CA VAL A 146 -1.91 -11.88 24.91
C VAL A 146 -2.37 -13.29 24.54
N PHE A 147 -1.78 -13.89 23.52
CA PHE A 147 -2.20 -15.20 23.01
C PHE A 147 -1.36 -16.37 23.55
N HIS A 148 -0.35 -16.09 24.38
CA HIS A 148 0.53 -17.11 24.98
C HIS A 148 1.18 -18.04 23.94
N VAL A 149 1.51 -17.50 22.75
CA VAL A 149 2.13 -18.24 21.65
C VAL A 149 3.65 -18.10 21.67
N SER A 150 4.36 -19.13 21.24
CA SER A 150 5.83 -19.18 21.32
C SER A 150 6.53 -18.14 20.44
N THR A 151 6.04 -17.91 19.20
CA THR A 151 6.70 -17.02 18.25
C THR A 151 6.04 -15.64 18.13
N GLY A 152 4.72 -15.53 18.30
CA GLY A 152 3.94 -14.30 18.09
C GLY A 152 3.93 -13.81 16.65
N LEU A 153 4.56 -14.54 15.71
CA LEU A 153 4.54 -14.26 14.28
C LEU A 153 3.30 -14.89 13.64
N GLY A 154 2.74 -14.24 12.63
CA GLY A 154 1.58 -14.77 11.92
C GLY A 154 0.83 -13.73 11.11
N ILE A 155 -0.31 -14.12 10.57
CA ILE A 155 -1.15 -13.26 9.72
C ILE A 155 -1.67 -12.04 10.48
N LEU A 156 -2.12 -12.23 11.72
CA LEU A 156 -2.74 -11.17 12.51
C LEU A 156 -1.75 -10.03 12.85
N PRO A 157 -0.56 -10.28 13.43
CA PRO A 157 0.42 -9.21 13.67
C PRO A 157 0.87 -8.53 12.39
N GLY A 158 1.08 -9.29 11.31
CA GLY A 158 1.40 -8.73 10.00
C GLY A 158 0.29 -7.80 9.48
N ALA A 159 -0.96 -8.21 9.61
CA ALA A 159 -2.10 -7.41 9.19
C ALA A 159 -2.27 -6.12 10.02
N ILE A 160 -2.04 -6.16 11.33
CA ILE A 160 -2.09 -4.99 12.20
C ILE A 160 -1.01 -3.97 11.80
N VAL A 161 0.23 -4.44 11.64
CA VAL A 161 1.35 -3.55 11.24
C VAL A 161 1.09 -2.94 9.86
N LEU A 162 0.64 -3.73 8.91
CA LEU A 162 0.32 -3.26 7.57
C LEU A 162 -0.87 -2.30 7.59
N ALA A 163 -1.90 -2.55 8.41
CA ALA A 163 -3.03 -1.64 8.57
C ALA A 163 -2.58 -0.26 9.07
N VAL A 164 -1.71 -0.21 10.09
CA VAL A 164 -1.16 1.06 10.59
C VAL A 164 -0.35 1.77 9.51
N MET A 165 0.43 1.03 8.73
CA MET A 165 1.26 1.58 7.66
C MET A 165 0.44 2.19 6.51
N ILE A 166 -0.67 1.56 6.12
CA ILE A 166 -1.51 2.06 5.01
C ILE A 166 -2.53 3.13 5.46
N LEU A 167 -2.78 3.24 6.77
CA LEU A 167 -3.78 4.15 7.34
C LEU A 167 -3.59 5.62 6.90
N PRO A 168 -2.38 6.22 6.94
CA PRO A 168 -2.19 7.60 6.50
C PRO A 168 -2.58 7.82 5.04
N THR A 169 -2.13 6.95 4.15
CA THR A 169 -2.42 7.04 2.70
C THR A 169 -3.92 6.87 2.43
N MET A 170 -4.56 5.86 3.05
CA MET A 170 -6.01 5.65 2.90
C MET A 170 -6.81 6.84 3.43
N THR A 171 -6.39 7.42 4.55
CA THR A 171 -7.04 8.61 5.12
C THR A 171 -6.93 9.81 4.20
N THR A 172 -5.74 10.07 3.65
CA THR A 172 -5.54 11.17 2.68
C THR A 172 -6.42 11.01 1.46
N LEU A 173 -6.42 9.83 0.83
CA LEU A 173 -7.28 9.55 -0.32
C LEU A 173 -8.77 9.69 0.01
N SER A 174 -9.19 9.28 1.22
CA SER A 174 -10.56 9.45 1.67
C SER A 174 -10.93 10.92 1.89
N VAL A 175 -10.03 11.72 2.46
CA VAL A 175 -10.21 13.17 2.62
C VAL A 175 -10.34 13.86 1.27
N ASP A 176 -9.48 13.51 0.31
CA ASP A 176 -9.50 14.09 -1.03
C ASP A 176 -10.79 13.71 -1.77
N GLY A 177 -11.24 12.45 -1.64
CA GLY A 177 -12.51 11.99 -2.18
C GLY A 177 -13.70 12.76 -1.61
N LEU A 178 -13.76 12.95 -0.29
CA LEU A 178 -14.82 13.73 0.36
C LEU A 178 -14.81 15.20 -0.03
N ARG A 179 -13.63 15.80 -0.22
CA ARG A 179 -13.49 17.19 -0.67
C ARG A 179 -13.85 17.39 -2.14
N ALA A 180 -13.73 16.37 -2.95
CA ALA A 180 -14.11 16.41 -4.36
C ALA A 180 -15.63 16.54 -4.58
N VAL A 181 -16.46 16.22 -3.58
CA VAL A 181 -17.92 16.39 -3.66
C VAL A 181 -18.27 17.88 -3.59
N PRO A 182 -18.96 18.45 -4.60
CA PRO A 182 -19.35 19.85 -4.60
C PRO A 182 -20.29 20.23 -3.46
N ASP A 183 -20.09 21.41 -2.89
CA ASP A 183 -20.93 21.91 -1.78
C ASP A 183 -22.41 22.09 -2.16
N SER A 184 -22.72 22.25 -3.44
CA SER A 184 -24.10 22.32 -3.95
C SER A 184 -24.92 21.05 -3.62
N TYR A 185 -24.30 19.87 -3.64
CA TYR A 185 -24.96 18.62 -3.25
C TYR A 185 -25.26 18.58 -1.76
N ARG A 186 -24.34 19.07 -0.91
CA ARG A 186 -24.55 19.16 0.54
C ARG A 186 -25.68 20.15 0.87
N GLN A 187 -25.65 21.33 0.26
CA GLN A 187 -26.69 22.36 0.46
C GLN A 187 -28.04 21.91 -0.06
N GLY A 188 -28.09 21.28 -1.25
CA GLY A 188 -29.32 20.72 -1.81
C GLY A 188 -29.96 19.66 -0.91
N SER A 189 -29.16 18.77 -0.35
CA SER A 189 -29.60 17.74 0.59
C SER A 189 -30.19 18.36 1.87
N LEU A 190 -29.53 19.35 2.44
CA LEU A 190 -30.01 20.07 3.63
C LEU A 190 -31.30 20.85 3.35
N ALA A 191 -31.43 21.44 2.16
CA ALA A 191 -32.64 22.13 1.73
C ALA A 191 -33.88 21.19 1.59
N LEU A 192 -33.63 19.92 1.29
CA LEU A 192 -34.64 18.87 1.27
C LEU A 192 -34.99 18.31 2.66
N GLY A 193 -34.43 18.88 3.73
CA GLY A 193 -34.71 18.48 5.11
C GLY A 193 -33.86 17.32 5.65
N TYR A 194 -32.81 16.89 4.92
CA TYR A 194 -31.89 15.88 5.45
C TYR A 194 -31.08 16.42 6.62
N THR A 195 -30.83 15.56 7.60
CA THR A 195 -29.87 15.86 8.67
C THR A 195 -28.43 15.78 8.14
N ARG A 196 -27.47 16.39 8.83
CA ARG A 196 -26.04 16.31 8.46
C ARG A 196 -25.57 14.86 8.30
N TRP A 197 -26.00 13.96 9.19
CA TRP A 197 -25.62 12.54 9.14
C TRP A 197 -26.22 11.83 7.92
N GLN A 198 -27.47 12.12 7.59
CA GLN A 198 -28.13 11.59 6.39
C GLN A 198 -27.45 12.11 5.11
N THR A 199 -27.06 13.39 5.10
CA THR A 199 -26.30 13.98 3.98
C THR A 199 -24.97 13.26 3.78
N ILE A 200 -24.20 13.00 4.86
CA ILE A 200 -22.93 12.27 4.76
C ILE A 200 -23.16 10.87 4.16
N TRP A 201 -24.10 10.09 4.67
CA TRP A 201 -24.31 8.70 4.26
C TRP A 201 -24.95 8.54 2.88
N HIS A 202 -25.89 9.42 2.51
CA HIS A 202 -26.68 9.24 1.29
C HIS A 202 -26.23 10.11 0.11
N VAL A 203 -25.41 11.12 0.36
CA VAL A 203 -25.00 12.07 -0.66
C VAL A 203 -23.47 12.12 -0.81
N VAL A 204 -22.73 12.22 0.31
CA VAL A 204 -21.28 12.44 0.27
C VAL A 204 -20.51 11.13 0.09
N LEU A 205 -20.96 10.02 0.68
CA LEU A 205 -20.32 8.71 0.59
C LEU A 205 -20.81 7.85 -0.59
N LYS A 206 -21.71 8.37 -1.40
CA LYS A 206 -22.30 7.68 -2.53
C LYS A 206 -21.73 8.16 -3.85
#